data_92e037a2dba0a7630194abadca7fe495
#
_entry.id   92e037a2dba0a7630194abadca7fe495
#
_cell.length_a   1.000
_cell.length_b   1.000
_cell.length_c   1.000
_cell.angle_alpha   90.00
_cell.angle_beta   90.00
_cell.angle_gamma   90.00
#
_symmetry.space_group_name_H-M   'P 1'
#
loop_
_entity.id
_entity.type
_entity.pdbx_description
1 polymer ?
#
loop_
_entity_poly.entity_id
_entity_poly.type
_entity_poly.pdbx_seq_one_letter_code
_entity_poly.pdbx_strand_id
1 'polypeptide(L)'
;MAAVLELVVGSYEQVTMGYRVNTDEKEWTAKANFTNHAHMASITAVAASEKFVVTGSKDETIQVYDMKKRIEHGALLHHDGTITCLEFYDSTHLLSGGEDGLLCVWTTKKWECLKTIKAHKTWNLVNGRSAFIKNIKQNAHIVKWSPDGDKYVVVVNGKVDVYNLETASVTGTITNPKRISSVKFLNNSILAIAGDDEIVRMCDVGTEKLVCEFKAHETRVKAVDSFMMEDYCVLVTASNDGFIKMWKLHLKEELESPTLLGEVNTSARLTCLAVWKPSSVPSSTSAEEPAAKATTSQELARELLKTKRVRIATEEVILEDESKPKKKKEDVGKSNKK
;
A
#
# COMPACT_ATOMS: atom_id res chain seq x y z
N MET A 1 25.53 17.56 -1.44
CA MET A 1 25.58 16.17 -0.90
C MET A 1 24.52 15.39 -1.64
N ALA A 2 24.91 14.27 -2.29
CA ALA A 2 23.96 13.41 -2.96
C ALA A 2 22.87 12.94 -1.97
N ALA A 3 21.62 12.91 -2.40
CA ALA A 3 20.52 12.46 -1.57
C ALA A 3 20.76 10.97 -1.23
N VAL A 4 20.76 10.64 0.06
CA VAL A 4 20.92 9.26 0.50
C VAL A 4 19.65 8.50 0.12
N LEU A 5 19.75 7.59 -0.82
CA LEU A 5 18.67 6.71 -1.25
C LEU A 5 18.91 5.31 -0.68
N GLU A 6 17.90 4.71 -0.09
CA GLU A 6 17.97 3.33 0.40
C GLU A 6 16.78 2.51 -0.07
N LEU A 7 17.08 1.29 -0.47
CA LEU A 7 16.11 0.27 -0.81
C LEU A 7 15.94 -0.63 0.39
N VAL A 8 14.72 -0.74 0.91
CA VAL A 8 14.42 -1.61 2.04
C VAL A 8 13.52 -2.74 1.55
N VAL A 9 13.95 -3.96 1.77
CA VAL A 9 13.24 -5.16 1.34
C VAL A 9 13.00 -6.10 2.52
N GLY A 10 11.87 -6.77 2.46
CA GLY A 10 11.55 -7.91 3.32
C GLY A 10 11.71 -9.21 2.55
N SER A 11 12.07 -10.27 3.26
CA SER A 11 12.28 -11.59 2.68
C SER A 11 11.35 -12.66 3.28
N TYR A 12 11.26 -13.77 2.56
CA TYR A 12 10.59 -14.97 3.04
C TYR A 12 11.33 -15.58 4.25
N GLU A 13 12.65 -15.37 4.31
CA GLU A 13 13.55 -15.84 5.37
C GLU A 13 13.52 -14.95 6.63
N GLN A 14 12.48 -14.13 6.83
CA GLN A 14 12.24 -13.34 8.05
C GLN A 14 13.22 -12.14 8.22
N VAL A 15 13.99 -11.83 7.20
CA VAL A 15 15.04 -10.80 7.27
C VAL A 15 14.60 -9.54 6.55
N THR A 16 14.73 -8.40 7.23
CA THR A 16 14.68 -7.06 6.63
C THR A 16 16.08 -6.62 6.26
N MET A 17 16.26 -6.18 5.03
CA MET A 17 17.57 -5.73 4.52
C MET A 17 17.44 -4.33 3.92
N GLY A 18 18.40 -3.48 4.23
CA GLY A 18 18.51 -2.14 3.65
C GLY A 18 19.75 -2.01 2.80
N TYR A 19 19.63 -1.45 1.62
CA TYR A 19 20.71 -1.23 0.66
C TYR A 19 20.82 0.24 0.33
N ARG A 20 21.97 0.85 0.60
CA ARG A 20 22.27 2.22 0.21
C ARG A 20 22.67 2.24 -1.26
N VAL A 21 21.96 3.04 -2.06
CA VAL A 21 22.24 3.22 -3.48
C VAL A 21 23.25 4.35 -3.66
N ASN A 22 24.29 4.08 -4.46
CA ASN A 22 25.20 5.09 -4.98
C ASN A 22 24.79 5.43 -6.41
N THR A 23 24.44 6.70 -6.64
CA THR A 23 23.97 7.22 -7.92
C THR A 23 25.03 8.05 -8.64
N ASP A 24 26.24 8.18 -8.09
CA ASP A 24 27.28 9.06 -8.62
C ASP A 24 28.04 8.43 -9.79
N GLU A 25 27.87 7.13 -10.01
CA GLU A 25 28.55 6.39 -11.09
C GLU A 25 27.61 6.20 -12.29
N LYS A 26 28.19 5.93 -13.45
CA LYS A 26 27.44 5.65 -14.68
C LYS A 26 26.56 4.41 -14.54
N GLU A 27 27.01 3.44 -13.76
CA GLU A 27 26.26 2.26 -13.34
C GLU A 27 26.01 2.35 -11.84
N TRP A 28 24.74 2.30 -11.44
CA TRP A 28 24.36 2.42 -10.05
C TRP A 28 24.72 1.19 -9.27
N THR A 29 25.31 1.38 -8.12
CA THR A 29 25.65 0.30 -7.20
C THR A 29 24.83 0.41 -5.92
N ALA A 30 24.45 -0.73 -5.36
CA ALA A 30 23.76 -0.77 -4.08
C ALA A 30 24.56 -1.63 -3.10
N LYS A 31 24.88 -1.06 -1.93
CA LYS A 31 25.65 -1.73 -0.86
C LYS A 31 24.76 -2.00 0.33
N ALA A 32 24.87 -3.21 0.89
CA ALA A 32 24.19 -3.56 2.13
C ALA A 32 24.55 -2.56 3.23
N ASN A 33 23.55 -2.01 3.89
CA ASN A 33 23.71 -0.99 4.91
C ASN A 33 23.24 -1.49 6.28
N PHE A 34 22.15 -2.24 6.33
CA PHE A 34 21.70 -2.92 7.54
C PHE A 34 20.95 -4.21 7.20
N THR A 35 20.96 -5.09 8.18
CA THR A 35 20.16 -6.33 8.17
C THR A 35 19.55 -6.48 9.56
N ASN A 36 18.26 -6.78 9.62
CA ASN A 36 17.54 -6.98 10.86
C ASN A 36 16.73 -8.28 10.77
N HIS A 37 16.74 -9.06 11.84
CA HIS A 37 16.03 -10.33 11.98
C HIS A 37 15.11 -10.31 13.20
N ALA A 38 14.22 -9.32 13.25
CA ALA A 38 13.29 -9.13 14.37
C ALA A 38 11.98 -9.93 14.19
N HIS A 39 11.64 -10.32 12.96
CA HIS A 39 10.46 -11.10 12.69
C HIS A 39 10.68 -12.61 12.88
N MET A 40 9.63 -13.31 13.32
CA MET A 40 9.63 -14.77 13.51
C MET A 40 8.99 -15.53 12.34
N ALA A 41 8.43 -14.82 11.38
CA ALA A 41 7.85 -15.37 10.15
C ALA A 41 8.16 -14.49 8.95
N SER A 42 7.78 -14.94 7.75
CA SER A 42 8.08 -14.21 6.52
C SER A 42 7.48 -12.80 6.53
N ILE A 43 8.25 -11.82 6.10
CA ILE A 43 7.82 -10.42 5.96
C ILE A 43 6.90 -10.33 4.75
N THR A 44 5.79 -9.64 4.89
CA THR A 44 4.72 -9.56 3.89
C THR A 44 4.51 -8.16 3.35
N ALA A 45 4.82 -7.15 4.14
CA ALA A 45 4.64 -5.76 3.79
C ALA A 45 5.79 -4.90 4.31
N VAL A 46 6.10 -3.83 3.60
CA VAL A 46 7.04 -2.79 4.02
C VAL A 46 6.51 -1.43 3.57
N ALA A 47 6.67 -0.42 4.40
CA ALA A 47 6.37 0.96 4.06
C ALA A 47 7.45 1.89 4.61
N ALA A 48 7.69 2.99 3.91
CA ALA A 48 8.68 3.99 4.26
C ALA A 48 8.08 5.39 4.33
N SER A 49 8.48 6.14 5.33
CA SER A 49 8.25 7.59 5.46
C SER A 49 9.61 8.30 5.54
N GLU A 50 9.62 9.62 5.63
CA GLU A 50 10.88 10.40 5.75
C GLU A 50 11.77 9.97 6.93
N LYS A 51 11.19 9.50 8.02
CA LYS A 51 11.89 9.17 9.25
C LYS A 51 11.91 7.69 9.55
N PHE A 52 10.83 6.99 9.25
CA PHE A 52 10.62 5.62 9.66
C PHE A 52 10.46 4.68 8.47
N VAL A 53 10.93 3.47 8.66
CA VAL A 53 10.53 2.31 7.87
C VAL A 53 9.80 1.36 8.81
N VAL A 54 8.74 0.73 8.32
CA VAL A 54 7.99 -0.28 9.05
C VAL A 54 7.88 -1.54 8.21
N THR A 55 7.96 -2.69 8.87
CA THR A 55 7.76 -4.00 8.23
C THR A 55 6.69 -4.77 8.95
N GLY A 56 5.83 -5.44 8.20
CA GLY A 56 4.78 -6.31 8.71
C GLY A 56 5.02 -7.74 8.27
N SER A 57 4.64 -8.70 9.10
CA SER A 57 4.94 -10.10 8.88
C SER A 57 3.75 -11.01 9.14
N LYS A 58 3.91 -12.26 8.78
CA LYS A 58 3.01 -13.36 9.16
C LYS A 58 3.04 -13.69 10.65
N ASP A 59 3.99 -13.14 11.40
CA ASP A 59 4.03 -13.24 12.87
C ASP A 59 3.10 -12.26 13.58
N GLU A 60 2.20 -11.57 12.81
CA GLU A 60 1.19 -10.65 13.32
C GLU A 60 1.76 -9.35 13.88
N THR A 61 3.07 -9.15 13.78
CA THR A 61 3.76 -7.97 14.31
C THR A 61 4.14 -6.96 13.22
N ILE A 62 4.27 -5.70 13.64
CA ILE A 62 4.82 -4.63 12.81
C ILE A 62 6.07 -4.11 13.52
N GLN A 63 7.23 -4.24 12.89
CA GLN A 63 8.47 -3.68 13.39
C GLN A 63 8.67 -2.26 12.87
N VAL A 64 9.17 -1.39 13.72
CA VAL A 64 9.41 0.03 13.42
C VAL A 64 10.90 0.34 13.50
N TYR A 65 11.44 0.96 12.47
CA TYR A 65 12.85 1.36 12.37
C TYR A 65 12.96 2.89 12.21
N ASP A 66 13.70 3.53 13.10
CA ASP A 66 14.07 4.95 12.94
C ASP A 66 15.29 5.06 12.00
N MET A 67 15.05 5.44 10.76
CA MET A 67 16.08 5.49 9.73
C MET A 67 17.10 6.63 9.92
N LYS A 68 16.73 7.67 10.66
CA LYS A 68 17.65 8.78 10.99
C LYS A 68 18.62 8.36 12.09
N LYS A 69 18.14 7.66 13.10
CA LYS A 69 18.95 7.16 14.21
C LYS A 69 19.62 5.82 13.93
N ARG A 70 19.16 5.08 12.92
CA ARG A 70 19.64 3.73 12.56
C ARG A 70 19.43 2.70 13.66
N ILE A 71 18.29 2.74 14.32
CA ILE A 71 17.93 1.83 15.39
C ILE A 71 16.53 1.24 15.16
N GLU A 72 16.34 0.07 15.70
CA GLU A 72 15.02 -0.47 15.92
C GLU A 72 14.32 0.37 16.98
N HIS A 73 13.10 0.82 16.67
CA HIS A 73 12.32 1.69 17.56
C HIS A 73 11.38 0.88 18.46
N GLY A 74 10.93 -0.28 17.99
CA GLY A 74 10.04 -1.20 18.69
C GLY A 74 9.07 -1.91 17.78
N ALA A 75 8.16 -2.68 18.38
CA ALA A 75 7.14 -3.45 17.69
C ALA A 75 5.73 -2.96 18.06
N LEU A 76 4.82 -2.99 17.08
CA LEU A 76 3.40 -2.75 17.28
C LEU A 76 2.69 -4.11 17.32
N LEU A 77 2.03 -4.37 18.44
CA LEU A 77 1.34 -5.64 18.74
C LEU A 77 -0.14 -5.33 18.90
N HIS A 78 -0.95 -5.59 17.90
CA HIS A 78 -2.38 -5.31 17.93
C HIS A 78 -3.20 -6.20 16.99
N HIS A 79 -2.61 -6.61 15.87
CA HIS A 79 -3.22 -7.54 14.95
C HIS A 79 -3.17 -8.98 15.47
N ASP A 80 -4.19 -9.76 15.11
CA ASP A 80 -4.32 -11.19 15.42
C ASP A 80 -4.44 -11.95 14.08
N GLY A 81 -3.46 -11.70 13.22
CA GLY A 81 -3.37 -12.27 11.87
C GLY A 81 -2.28 -11.60 11.04
N THR A 82 -1.90 -12.27 9.96
CA THR A 82 -0.86 -11.79 9.01
C THR A 82 -1.06 -10.32 8.65
N ILE A 83 -0.01 -9.52 8.79
CA ILE A 83 -0.02 -8.14 8.28
C ILE A 83 0.03 -8.19 6.75
N THR A 84 -1.01 -7.73 6.08
CA THR A 84 -1.14 -7.81 4.62
C THR A 84 -0.76 -6.52 3.91
N CYS A 85 -0.90 -5.39 4.57
CA CYS A 85 -0.56 -4.09 3.99
C CYS A 85 -0.13 -3.08 5.05
N LEU A 86 0.78 -2.21 4.65
CA LEU A 86 1.26 -1.07 5.40
C LEU A 86 1.33 0.12 4.45
N GLU A 87 0.89 1.29 4.89
CA GLU A 87 1.00 2.53 4.13
C GLU A 87 1.09 3.72 5.06
N PHE A 88 2.03 4.62 4.84
CA PHE A 88 2.04 5.91 5.52
C PHE A 88 1.08 6.87 4.81
N TYR A 89 0.06 7.34 5.53
CA TYR A 89 -0.85 8.36 4.99
C TYR A 89 -0.14 9.72 4.88
N ASP A 90 0.64 10.03 5.90
CA ASP A 90 1.51 11.21 5.98
C ASP A 90 2.71 10.88 6.90
N SER A 91 3.55 11.87 7.21
CA SER A 91 4.66 11.69 8.15
C SER A 91 4.22 11.37 9.59
N THR A 92 2.93 11.54 9.92
CA THR A 92 2.38 11.43 11.28
C THR A 92 1.48 10.22 11.51
N HIS A 93 1.01 9.57 10.45
CA HIS A 93 0.09 8.44 10.54
C HIS A 93 0.52 7.26 9.68
N LEU A 94 0.44 6.06 10.27
CA LEU A 94 0.59 4.78 9.59
C LEU A 94 -0.76 4.07 9.55
N LEU A 95 -1.05 3.43 8.46
CA LEU A 95 -2.17 2.50 8.28
C LEU A 95 -1.65 1.08 8.19
N SER A 96 -2.27 0.16 8.91
CA SER A 96 -1.98 -1.26 8.78
C SER A 96 -3.25 -2.06 8.59
N GLY A 97 -3.18 -3.08 7.74
CA GLY A 97 -4.26 -4.05 7.54
C GLY A 97 -3.77 -5.47 7.73
N GLY A 98 -4.60 -6.31 8.34
CA GLY A 98 -4.31 -7.70 8.63
C GLY A 98 -5.34 -8.68 8.11
N GLU A 99 -4.99 -9.96 8.08
CA GLU A 99 -5.91 -11.07 7.78
C GLU A 99 -6.99 -11.26 8.85
N ASP A 100 -6.81 -10.64 10.04
CA ASP A 100 -7.80 -10.51 11.11
C ASP A 100 -9.02 -9.64 10.72
N GLY A 101 -8.97 -9.01 9.53
CA GLY A 101 -10.00 -8.12 9.01
C GLY A 101 -10.00 -6.75 9.68
N LEU A 102 -8.94 -6.40 10.42
CA LEU A 102 -8.78 -5.10 11.04
C LEU A 102 -7.97 -4.17 10.14
N LEU A 103 -8.36 -2.91 10.17
CA LEU A 103 -7.58 -1.78 9.72
C LEU A 103 -7.27 -0.91 10.92
N CYS A 104 -6.00 -0.69 11.19
CA CYS A 104 -5.53 0.12 12.30
C CYS A 104 -4.87 1.40 11.82
N VAL A 105 -5.18 2.49 12.51
CA VAL A 105 -4.57 3.81 12.30
C VAL A 105 -3.66 4.11 13.48
N TRP A 106 -2.39 4.33 13.23
CA TRP A 106 -1.36 4.58 14.22
C TRP A 106 -0.82 6.00 14.12
N THR A 107 -0.51 6.60 15.25
CA THR A 107 0.26 7.84 15.26
C THR A 107 1.75 7.56 15.36
N THR A 108 2.56 8.20 14.50
CA THR A 108 4.03 8.03 14.54
C THR A 108 4.70 8.78 15.71
N LYS A 109 3.97 9.65 16.40
CA LYS A 109 4.52 10.40 17.56
C LYS A 109 4.76 9.51 18.77
N LYS A 110 3.79 8.64 19.08
CA LYS A 110 3.83 7.75 20.24
C LYS A 110 3.68 6.27 19.88
N TRP A 111 3.39 5.96 18.62
CA TRP A 111 3.09 4.62 18.14
C TRP A 111 1.90 3.97 18.84
N GLU A 112 0.90 4.80 19.16
CA GLU A 112 -0.38 4.36 19.73
C GLU A 112 -1.39 4.12 18.60
N CYS A 113 -2.21 3.08 18.74
CA CYS A 113 -3.33 2.83 17.85
C CYS A 113 -4.44 3.85 18.16
N LEU A 114 -4.68 4.77 17.25
CA LEU A 114 -5.71 5.80 17.39
C LEU A 114 -7.10 5.26 17.09
N LYS A 115 -7.19 4.33 16.15
CA LYS A 115 -8.47 3.77 15.71
C LYS A 115 -8.28 2.38 15.12
N THR A 116 -9.15 1.47 15.50
CA THR A 116 -9.31 0.16 14.90
C THR A 116 -10.66 0.10 14.19
N ILE A 117 -10.66 -0.28 12.93
CA ILE A 117 -11.84 -0.40 12.08
C ILE A 117 -11.97 -1.87 11.71
N LYS A 118 -13.11 -2.48 12.04
CA LYS A 118 -13.45 -3.79 11.53
C LYS A 118 -13.81 -3.62 10.06
N ALA A 119 -12.90 -3.98 9.20
CA ALA A 119 -13.06 -3.87 7.77
C ALA A 119 -13.28 -5.27 7.20
N HIS A 120 -14.34 -5.45 6.43
CA HIS A 120 -14.35 -6.56 5.49
C HIS A 120 -13.23 -6.33 4.47
N LYS A 121 -12.71 -7.38 3.85
CA LYS A 121 -11.49 -7.39 2.98
C LYS A 121 -11.36 -6.29 1.91
N THR A 122 -12.25 -5.32 1.85
CA THR A 122 -12.22 -4.17 0.91
C THR A 122 -12.84 -2.92 1.55
N TRP A 123 -12.01 -1.94 1.92
CA TRP A 123 -12.44 -0.66 2.49
C TRP A 123 -11.80 0.55 1.81
N ASN A 124 -12.60 1.61 1.67
CA ASN A 124 -12.13 2.91 1.23
C ASN A 124 -11.66 3.73 2.44
N LEU A 125 -10.37 4.08 2.48
CA LEU A 125 -9.69 4.64 3.64
C LEU A 125 -9.78 6.17 3.82
N VAL A 126 -10.31 6.88 2.82
CA VAL A 126 -10.15 8.35 2.75
C VAL A 126 -10.91 9.13 3.80
N ASN A 127 -12.03 8.64 4.34
CA ASN A 127 -12.86 9.44 5.24
C ASN A 127 -13.22 8.78 6.58
N GLY A 128 -12.71 7.60 6.91
CA GLY A 128 -13.11 6.88 8.14
C GLY A 128 -14.62 6.61 8.23
N ARG A 129 -15.37 6.83 7.16
CA ARG A 129 -16.77 6.50 6.98
C ARG A 129 -16.91 5.53 5.83
N SER A 130 -17.81 4.58 5.94
CA SER A 130 -18.24 3.76 4.80
C SER A 130 -18.92 4.68 3.76
N ALA A 131 -18.12 5.45 3.03
CA ALA A 131 -18.63 6.36 2.02
C ALA A 131 -19.21 5.61 0.83
N PHE A 132 -18.75 4.38 0.60
CA PHE A 132 -19.19 3.56 -0.50
C PHE A 132 -18.90 2.08 -0.23
N ILE A 133 -19.94 1.25 -0.15
CA ILE A 133 -19.81 -0.20 -0.08
C ILE A 133 -20.21 -0.77 -1.43
N LYS A 134 -19.22 -1.06 -2.29
CA LYS A 134 -19.46 -1.88 -3.47
C LYS A 134 -19.05 -3.31 -3.16
N ASN A 135 -20.01 -4.22 -3.19
CA ASN A 135 -19.71 -5.63 -3.09
C ASN A 135 -19.04 -6.09 -4.39
N ILE A 136 -17.72 -6.21 -4.38
CA ILE A 136 -16.92 -6.63 -5.54
C ILE A 136 -17.13 -8.13 -5.81
N LYS A 137 -17.81 -8.88 -4.92
CA LYS A 137 -18.04 -10.35 -4.99
C LYS A 137 -16.76 -11.20 -5.13
N GLN A 138 -15.59 -10.57 -5.10
CA GLN A 138 -14.28 -11.20 -5.24
C GLN A 138 -13.32 -10.59 -4.21
N ASN A 139 -12.31 -11.34 -3.81
CA ASN A 139 -11.31 -10.86 -2.87
C ASN A 139 -10.30 -9.94 -3.59
N ALA A 140 -10.47 -8.63 -3.44
CA ALA A 140 -9.43 -7.68 -3.82
C ALA A 140 -8.24 -7.83 -2.87
N HIS A 141 -7.03 -7.80 -3.40
CA HIS A 141 -5.82 -7.96 -2.59
C HIS A 141 -4.88 -6.75 -2.66
N ILE A 142 -5.06 -5.86 -3.64
CA ILE A 142 -4.33 -4.60 -3.73
C ILE A 142 -5.31 -3.49 -4.06
N VAL A 143 -5.17 -2.35 -3.38
CA VAL A 143 -5.82 -1.08 -3.71
C VAL A 143 -4.75 0.00 -3.71
N LYS A 144 -4.65 0.76 -4.78
CA LYS A 144 -3.72 1.89 -4.89
C LYS A 144 -4.40 3.11 -5.48
N TRP A 145 -4.05 4.27 -4.95
CA TRP A 145 -4.54 5.58 -5.41
C TRP A 145 -3.62 6.16 -6.45
N SER A 146 -4.20 6.90 -7.40
CA SER A 146 -3.43 7.78 -8.27
C SER A 146 -2.81 8.93 -7.45
N PRO A 147 -1.68 9.49 -7.87
CA PRO A 147 -1.02 10.59 -7.16
C PRO A 147 -1.89 11.83 -6.94
N ASP A 148 -2.80 12.15 -7.87
CA ASP A 148 -3.77 13.23 -7.77
C ASP A 148 -4.98 12.91 -6.88
N GLY A 149 -5.19 11.62 -6.55
CA GLY A 149 -6.30 11.17 -5.73
C GLY A 149 -7.66 11.08 -6.44
N ASP A 150 -7.74 11.35 -7.74
CA ASP A 150 -8.98 11.31 -8.51
C ASP A 150 -9.42 9.90 -8.88
N LYS A 151 -8.47 8.98 -8.94
CA LYS A 151 -8.69 7.58 -9.32
C LYS A 151 -8.08 6.63 -8.30
N TYR A 152 -8.60 5.43 -8.26
CA TYR A 152 -7.96 4.31 -7.57
C TYR A 152 -8.12 3.03 -8.36
N VAL A 153 -7.20 2.13 -8.19
CA VAL A 153 -7.24 0.81 -8.81
C VAL A 153 -7.48 -0.26 -7.76
N VAL A 154 -8.26 -1.26 -8.15
CA VAL A 154 -8.54 -2.45 -7.33
C VAL A 154 -8.07 -3.66 -8.10
N VAL A 155 -7.21 -4.46 -7.48
CA VAL A 155 -6.62 -5.63 -8.12
C VAL A 155 -7.26 -6.91 -7.56
N VAL A 156 -7.75 -7.74 -8.47
CA VAL A 156 -8.30 -9.06 -8.18
C VAL A 156 -7.61 -10.08 -9.09
N ASN A 157 -6.74 -10.91 -8.54
CA ASN A 157 -5.91 -11.85 -9.28
C ASN A 157 -5.09 -11.19 -10.40
N GLY A 158 -5.45 -11.40 -11.67
CA GLY A 158 -4.84 -10.80 -12.85
C GLY A 158 -5.60 -9.61 -13.42
N LYS A 159 -6.61 -9.11 -12.74
CA LYS A 159 -7.48 -8.03 -13.20
C LYS A 159 -7.28 -6.77 -12.38
N VAL A 160 -7.17 -5.63 -13.04
CA VAL A 160 -7.10 -4.30 -12.44
C VAL A 160 -8.32 -3.51 -12.88
N ASP A 161 -9.23 -3.22 -11.97
CA ASP A 161 -10.35 -2.33 -12.22
C ASP A 161 -9.98 -0.91 -11.79
N VAL A 162 -10.12 0.04 -12.72
CA VAL A 162 -9.86 1.46 -12.48
C VAL A 162 -11.18 2.13 -12.10
N TYR A 163 -11.18 2.81 -10.97
CA TYR A 163 -12.33 3.54 -10.46
C TYR A 163 -12.09 5.04 -10.47
N ASN A 164 -13.10 5.79 -10.84
CA ASN A 164 -13.14 7.24 -10.61
C ASN A 164 -13.75 7.50 -9.23
N LEU A 165 -13.15 8.40 -8.45
CA LEU A 165 -13.59 8.69 -7.09
C LEU A 165 -14.93 9.44 -7.04
N GLU A 166 -15.12 10.40 -7.94
CA GLU A 166 -16.33 11.24 -7.93
C GLU A 166 -17.59 10.44 -8.29
N THR A 167 -17.49 9.61 -9.34
CA THR A 167 -18.62 8.83 -9.84
C THR A 167 -18.77 7.48 -9.16
N ALA A 168 -17.75 7.04 -8.40
CA ALA A 168 -17.65 5.73 -7.77
C ALA A 168 -17.88 4.57 -8.75
N SER A 169 -17.62 4.79 -10.04
CA SER A 169 -17.81 3.83 -11.13
C SER A 169 -16.49 3.29 -11.66
N VAL A 170 -16.53 2.08 -12.21
CA VAL A 170 -15.41 1.53 -12.99
C VAL A 170 -15.34 2.28 -14.30
N THR A 171 -14.19 2.90 -14.55
CA THR A 171 -13.93 3.64 -15.80
C THR A 171 -13.13 2.81 -16.79
N GLY A 172 -12.43 1.77 -16.31
CA GLY A 172 -11.62 0.92 -17.15
C GLY A 172 -11.23 -0.38 -16.48
N THR A 173 -10.78 -1.35 -17.28
CA THR A 173 -10.33 -2.65 -16.79
C THR A 173 -9.11 -3.10 -17.59
N ILE A 174 -8.00 -3.32 -16.88
CA ILE A 174 -6.76 -3.85 -17.45
C ILE A 174 -6.64 -5.31 -17.02
N THR A 175 -6.34 -6.20 -17.98
CA THR A 175 -6.15 -7.63 -17.71
C THR A 175 -4.70 -8.01 -17.90
N ASN A 176 -4.10 -8.60 -16.87
CA ASN A 176 -2.77 -9.19 -16.90
C ASN A 176 -2.86 -10.71 -17.04
N PRO A 177 -2.01 -11.37 -17.86
CA PRO A 177 -2.07 -12.82 -18.08
C PRO A 177 -1.86 -13.66 -16.83
N LYS A 178 -1.11 -13.14 -15.86
CA LYS A 178 -0.77 -13.80 -14.60
C LYS A 178 -1.33 -13.03 -13.41
N ARG A 179 -1.37 -13.68 -12.25
CA ARG A 179 -1.73 -13.02 -10.99
C ARG A 179 -0.79 -11.85 -10.73
N ILE A 180 -1.38 -10.72 -10.37
CA ILE A 180 -0.64 -9.49 -10.03
C ILE A 180 -0.21 -9.58 -8.56
N SER A 181 1.05 -9.29 -8.29
CA SER A 181 1.62 -9.25 -6.93
C SER A 181 1.84 -7.82 -6.43
N SER A 182 2.09 -6.88 -7.33
CA SER A 182 2.34 -5.49 -6.97
C SER A 182 1.96 -4.55 -8.11
N VAL A 183 1.47 -3.37 -7.75
CA VAL A 183 1.19 -2.29 -8.69
C VAL A 183 1.69 -0.96 -8.11
N LYS A 184 2.16 -0.07 -8.98
CA LYS A 184 2.61 1.28 -8.63
C LYS A 184 2.22 2.28 -9.70
N PHE A 185 1.55 3.37 -9.32
CA PHE A 185 1.40 4.51 -10.21
C PHE A 185 2.74 5.22 -10.39
N LEU A 186 3.16 5.39 -11.64
CA LEU A 186 4.36 6.16 -12.00
C LEU A 186 4.03 7.64 -12.17
N ASN A 187 2.84 7.92 -12.64
CA ASN A 187 2.18 9.22 -12.70
C ASN A 187 0.65 9.01 -12.66
N ASN A 188 -0.14 10.05 -12.94
CA ASN A 188 -1.61 9.96 -12.89
C ASN A 188 -2.24 9.06 -13.97
N SER A 189 -1.47 8.73 -15.01
CA SER A 189 -1.95 7.94 -16.16
C SER A 189 -1.29 6.58 -16.29
N ILE A 190 -0.03 6.43 -15.89
CA ILE A 190 0.76 5.21 -16.12
C ILE A 190 0.84 4.39 -14.83
N LEU A 191 0.40 3.13 -14.92
CA LEU A 191 0.46 2.13 -13.87
C LEU A 191 1.49 1.05 -14.24
N ALA A 192 2.49 0.85 -13.39
CA ALA A 192 3.37 -0.30 -13.46
C ALA A 192 2.72 -1.50 -12.77
N ILE A 193 2.71 -2.65 -13.44
CA ILE A 193 2.09 -3.90 -13.00
C ILE A 193 3.15 -4.99 -12.99
N ALA A 194 3.30 -5.68 -11.88
CA ALA A 194 4.15 -6.85 -11.73
C ALA A 194 3.38 -8.02 -11.11
N GLY A 195 3.77 -9.25 -11.45
CA GLY A 195 3.03 -10.41 -11.04
C GLY A 195 3.82 -11.71 -11.00
N ASP A 196 3.09 -12.81 -11.09
CA ASP A 196 3.64 -14.17 -11.06
C ASP A 196 4.28 -14.56 -12.41
N ASP A 197 4.95 -13.61 -13.05
CA ASP A 197 5.84 -13.79 -14.19
C ASP A 197 7.10 -12.90 -14.03
N GLU A 198 8.00 -12.99 -14.99
CA GLU A 198 9.26 -12.25 -15.03
C GLU A 198 9.13 -10.84 -15.65
N ILE A 199 7.90 -10.48 -16.09
CA ILE A 199 7.64 -9.30 -16.91
C ILE A 199 7.02 -8.20 -16.04
N VAL A 200 7.51 -6.97 -16.22
CA VAL A 200 6.83 -5.77 -15.74
C VAL A 200 6.15 -5.09 -16.92
N ARG A 201 4.88 -4.75 -16.73
CA ARG A 201 4.04 -4.09 -17.73
C ARG A 201 3.66 -2.70 -17.27
N MET A 202 3.76 -1.75 -18.17
CA MET A 202 3.29 -0.38 -17.96
C MET A 202 2.04 -0.16 -18.82
N CYS A 203 0.94 0.17 -18.16
CA CYS A 203 -0.35 0.37 -18.80
C CYS A 203 -0.84 1.79 -18.56
N ASP A 204 -1.44 2.38 -19.56
CA ASP A 204 -2.17 3.64 -19.40
C ASP A 204 -3.57 3.35 -18.89
N VAL A 205 -3.91 3.93 -17.73
CA VAL A 205 -5.20 3.67 -17.05
C VAL A 205 -6.38 4.40 -17.72
N GLY A 206 -6.12 5.40 -18.55
CA GLY A 206 -7.15 6.13 -19.28
C GLY A 206 -7.56 5.43 -20.58
N THR A 207 -6.58 4.88 -21.29
CA THR A 207 -6.80 4.15 -22.57
C THR A 207 -6.88 2.63 -22.38
N GLU A 208 -6.55 2.11 -21.21
CA GLU A 208 -6.49 0.68 -20.88
C GLU A 208 -5.46 -0.11 -21.71
N LYS A 209 -4.56 0.59 -22.37
CA LYS A 209 -3.59 -0.01 -23.28
C LYS A 209 -2.26 -0.31 -22.58
N LEU A 210 -1.66 -1.41 -23.02
CA LEU A 210 -0.26 -1.69 -22.73
C LEU A 210 0.61 -0.66 -23.48
N VAL A 211 1.43 0.08 -22.76
CA VAL A 211 2.33 1.10 -23.30
C VAL A 211 3.72 0.50 -23.52
N CYS A 212 4.21 -0.25 -22.52
CA CYS A 212 5.51 -0.89 -22.58
C CYS A 212 5.52 -2.15 -21.71
N GLU A 213 6.26 -3.17 -22.12
CA GLU A 213 6.57 -4.33 -21.28
C GLU A 213 8.03 -4.73 -21.47
N PHE A 214 8.62 -5.28 -20.41
CA PHE A 214 10.00 -5.75 -20.45
C PHE A 214 10.22 -6.88 -19.45
N LYS A 215 11.17 -7.77 -19.77
CA LYS A 215 11.62 -8.81 -18.86
C LYS A 215 12.51 -8.16 -17.79
N ALA A 216 12.01 -8.09 -16.56
CA ALA A 216 12.72 -7.49 -15.43
C ALA A 216 13.59 -8.51 -14.70
N HIS A 217 13.12 -9.74 -14.52
CA HIS A 217 13.76 -10.76 -13.72
C HIS A 217 13.73 -12.15 -14.40
N GLU A 218 14.38 -13.13 -13.77
CA GLU A 218 14.34 -14.52 -14.25
C GLU A 218 13.17 -15.30 -13.62
N THR A 219 12.60 -14.78 -12.54
CA THR A 219 11.45 -15.36 -11.86
C THR A 219 10.40 -14.28 -11.59
N ARG A 220 9.33 -14.65 -10.89
CA ARG A 220 8.21 -13.75 -10.60
C ARG A 220 8.64 -12.49 -9.85
N VAL A 221 8.14 -11.36 -10.31
CA VAL A 221 8.35 -10.05 -9.68
C VAL A 221 7.38 -9.89 -8.52
N LYS A 222 7.90 -9.70 -7.31
CA LYS A 222 7.10 -9.64 -6.08
C LYS A 222 6.68 -8.24 -5.70
N ALA A 223 7.55 -7.28 -5.90
CA ALA A 223 7.28 -5.91 -5.51
C ALA A 223 7.85 -4.93 -6.54
N VAL A 224 7.15 -3.83 -6.71
CA VAL A 224 7.59 -2.66 -7.47
C VAL A 224 7.38 -1.42 -6.64
N ASP A 225 8.35 -0.53 -6.69
CA ASP A 225 8.25 0.84 -6.16
C ASP A 225 8.93 1.80 -7.12
N SER A 226 8.71 3.09 -6.97
CA SER A 226 9.28 4.09 -7.88
C SER A 226 9.53 5.41 -7.18
N PHE A 227 10.48 6.17 -7.71
CA PHE A 227 10.73 7.52 -7.28
C PHE A 227 11.17 8.39 -8.47
N MET A 228 10.95 9.69 -8.35
CA MET A 228 11.34 10.65 -9.37
C MET A 228 12.75 11.16 -9.10
N MET A 229 13.55 11.19 -10.14
CA MET A 229 14.75 12.02 -10.28
C MET A 229 14.37 13.29 -11.03
N GLU A 230 15.33 14.21 -11.26
CA GLU A 230 15.05 15.49 -11.91
C GLU A 230 14.39 15.34 -13.28
N ASP A 231 14.91 14.43 -14.12
CA ASP A 231 14.50 14.30 -15.52
C ASP A 231 13.84 12.94 -15.86
N TYR A 232 13.83 11.98 -14.95
CA TYR A 232 13.33 10.64 -15.23
C TYR A 232 12.77 9.96 -13.95
N CYS A 233 11.95 8.97 -14.18
CA CYS A 233 11.47 8.08 -13.13
C CYS A 233 12.42 6.89 -12.97
N VAL A 234 12.67 6.48 -11.75
CA VAL A 234 13.35 5.22 -11.46
C VAL A 234 12.33 4.23 -10.94
N LEU A 235 12.16 3.14 -11.66
CA LEU A 235 11.40 1.99 -11.20
C LEU A 235 12.34 1.03 -10.49
N VAL A 236 11.96 0.56 -9.33
CA VAL A 236 12.69 -0.45 -8.57
C VAL A 236 11.84 -1.70 -8.49
N THR A 237 12.43 -2.83 -8.83
CA THR A 237 11.78 -4.13 -8.83
C THR A 237 12.49 -5.10 -7.92
N ALA A 238 11.74 -5.93 -7.20
CA ALA A 238 12.27 -6.99 -6.34
C ALA A 238 11.59 -8.33 -6.69
N SER A 239 12.37 -9.39 -6.73
CA SER A 239 11.91 -10.70 -7.19
C SER A 239 12.34 -11.84 -6.26
N ASN A 240 11.71 -12.98 -6.45
CA ASN A 240 12.07 -14.23 -5.77
C ASN A 240 13.45 -14.79 -6.19
N ASP A 241 14.03 -14.28 -7.29
CA ASP A 241 15.41 -14.62 -7.69
C ASP A 241 16.47 -14.02 -6.77
N GLY A 242 16.03 -13.17 -5.83
CA GLY A 242 16.91 -12.49 -4.88
C GLY A 242 17.49 -11.19 -5.40
N PHE A 243 17.16 -10.77 -6.60
CA PHE A 243 17.65 -9.52 -7.17
C PHE A 243 16.70 -8.35 -6.89
N ILE A 244 17.29 -7.21 -6.59
CA ILE A 244 16.67 -5.89 -6.68
C ILE A 244 17.29 -5.23 -7.91
N LYS A 245 16.47 -4.71 -8.81
CA LYS A 245 16.91 -4.03 -10.03
C LYS A 245 16.33 -2.63 -10.12
N MET A 246 17.13 -1.69 -10.59
CA MET A 246 16.76 -0.28 -10.75
C MET A 246 16.73 0.05 -12.23
N TRP A 247 15.63 0.61 -12.71
CA TRP A 247 15.36 0.85 -14.12
C TRP A 247 15.09 2.32 -14.35
N LYS A 248 15.75 2.91 -15.33
CA LYS A 248 15.50 4.26 -15.80
C LYS A 248 14.34 4.26 -16.77
N LEU A 249 13.38 5.17 -16.54
CA LEU A 249 12.19 5.36 -17.34
C LEU A 249 12.03 6.83 -17.71
N HIS A 250 11.84 7.13 -18.97
CA HIS A 250 11.41 8.45 -19.44
C HIS A 250 9.90 8.43 -19.64
N LEU A 251 9.15 9.12 -18.77
CA LEU A 251 7.68 9.20 -18.83
C LEU A 251 7.23 10.29 -19.83
N LYS A 252 7.69 10.21 -21.07
CA LYS A 252 7.26 11.08 -22.19
C LYS A 252 6.16 10.39 -23.00
N GLU A 253 5.64 11.06 -24.04
CA GLU A 253 4.54 10.56 -24.86
C GLU A 253 4.80 9.17 -25.49
N GLU A 254 6.05 8.87 -25.85
CA GLU A 254 6.48 7.52 -26.22
C GLU A 254 7.38 6.97 -25.10
N LEU A 255 6.90 5.93 -24.40
CA LEU A 255 7.69 5.22 -23.41
C LEU A 255 8.74 4.35 -24.11
N GLU A 256 9.98 4.77 -24.03
CA GLU A 256 11.12 3.95 -24.45
C GLU A 256 11.28 2.73 -23.56
N SER A 257 11.94 1.69 -24.06
CA SER A 257 12.28 0.52 -23.25
C SER A 257 13.14 0.93 -22.06
N PRO A 258 12.80 0.45 -20.84
CA PRO A 258 13.54 0.78 -19.63
C PRO A 258 15.00 0.39 -19.73
N THR A 259 15.89 1.25 -19.24
CA THR A 259 17.33 0.98 -19.18
C THR A 259 17.71 0.57 -17.77
N LEU A 260 18.42 -0.55 -17.62
CA LEU A 260 18.96 -0.99 -16.34
C LEU A 260 20.02 0.00 -15.85
N LEU A 261 19.82 0.58 -14.67
CA LEU A 261 20.77 1.45 -14.00
C LEU A 261 21.74 0.67 -13.12
N GLY A 262 21.25 -0.39 -12.49
CA GLY A 262 22.04 -1.24 -11.61
C GLY A 262 21.19 -2.32 -10.95
N GLU A 263 21.87 -3.29 -10.41
CA GLU A 263 21.23 -4.40 -9.69
C GLU A 263 22.04 -4.82 -8.46
N VAL A 264 21.38 -5.48 -7.52
CA VAL A 264 22.00 -6.08 -6.35
C VAL A 264 21.38 -7.43 -6.06
N ASN A 265 22.25 -8.42 -5.81
CA ASN A 265 21.81 -9.74 -5.35
C ASN A 265 21.79 -9.78 -3.82
N THR A 266 20.65 -10.09 -3.25
CA THR A 266 20.44 -10.18 -1.80
C THR A 266 20.60 -11.61 -1.28
N SER A 267 20.69 -12.59 -2.17
CA SER A 267 20.71 -14.03 -1.86
C SER A 267 19.51 -14.53 -1.02
N ALA A 268 18.40 -13.77 -1.03
CA ALA A 268 17.18 -14.09 -0.29
C ALA A 268 15.95 -14.00 -1.20
N ARG A 269 14.89 -14.71 -0.86
CA ARG A 269 13.62 -14.63 -1.62
C ARG A 269 12.84 -13.41 -1.17
N LEU A 270 12.86 -12.37 -2.00
CA LEU A 270 12.21 -11.10 -1.68
C LEU A 270 10.69 -11.20 -1.77
N THR A 271 9.99 -10.53 -0.87
CA THR A 271 8.53 -10.54 -0.75
C THR A 271 7.92 -9.16 -0.90
N CYS A 272 8.61 -8.12 -0.43
CA CYS A 272 8.16 -6.73 -0.48
C CYS A 272 9.34 -5.77 -0.58
N LEU A 273 9.06 -4.54 -1.01
CA LEU A 273 10.05 -3.50 -1.27
C LEU A 273 9.46 -2.13 -0.93
N ALA A 274 10.25 -1.26 -0.33
CA ALA A 274 9.99 0.17 -0.26
C ALA A 274 11.25 0.98 -0.51
N VAL A 275 11.11 2.11 -1.15
CA VAL A 275 12.18 3.09 -1.36
C VAL A 275 12.14 4.11 -0.24
N TRP A 276 13.24 4.21 0.51
CA TRP A 276 13.40 5.24 1.53
C TRP A 276 14.27 6.39 0.99
N LYS A 277 13.70 7.60 0.99
CA LYS A 277 14.36 8.82 0.57
C LYS A 277 14.19 9.86 1.67
N PRO A 278 15.26 10.25 2.39
CA PRO A 278 15.15 11.32 3.38
C PRO A 278 14.86 12.65 2.68
N SER A 279 14.01 13.48 3.30
CA SER A 279 13.81 14.83 2.83
C SER A 279 15.12 15.60 2.94
N SER A 280 15.56 16.22 1.86
CA SER A 280 16.65 17.18 1.85
C SER A 280 16.18 18.51 2.45
N VAL A 281 16.03 18.58 3.77
CA VAL A 281 15.93 19.85 4.46
C VAL A 281 17.37 20.30 4.76
N PRO A 282 17.85 21.43 4.26
CA PRO A 282 19.10 21.98 4.72
C PRO A 282 18.96 22.27 6.23
N SER A 283 19.89 21.71 7.01
CA SER A 283 20.02 22.05 8.44
C SER A 283 20.37 23.52 8.58
N SER A 284 19.37 24.39 8.66
CA SER A 284 19.56 25.74 9.16
C SER A 284 19.58 25.67 10.68
N THR A 285 20.77 25.88 11.20
CA THR A 285 21.14 26.51 12.49
C THR A 285 19.97 26.85 13.42
N SER A 286 20.15 26.38 14.65
CA SER A 286 19.52 26.88 15.88
C SER A 286 19.09 28.34 15.79
N ALA A 287 17.78 28.58 15.87
CA ALA A 287 17.21 29.84 16.27
C ALA A 287 15.98 29.57 17.14
N GLU A 288 15.96 30.22 18.25
CA GLU A 288 15.00 30.22 19.35
C GLU A 288 13.55 30.31 18.88
N GLU A 289 12.68 29.55 19.52
CA GLU A 289 11.23 29.65 19.39
C GLU A 289 10.74 31.03 19.85
N PRO A 290 9.89 31.71 19.07
CA PRO A 290 8.93 32.64 19.63
C PRO A 290 7.62 31.87 19.89
N ALA A 291 7.18 31.91 21.13
CA ALA A 291 5.91 31.39 21.58
C ALA A 291 4.75 31.88 20.72
N ALA A 292 4.22 31.04 19.83
CA ALA A 292 3.01 31.28 19.07
C ALA A 292 1.87 30.42 19.67
N LYS A 293 0.79 31.15 19.97
CA LYS A 293 -0.44 30.74 20.62
C LYS A 293 -0.99 29.45 19.99
N ALA A 294 -1.27 28.47 20.85
CA ALA A 294 -1.98 27.24 20.53
C ALA A 294 -3.39 27.56 20.01
N THR A 295 -3.58 27.47 18.71
CA THR A 295 -4.92 27.34 18.13
C THR A 295 -5.22 25.84 18.07
N THR A 296 -6.20 25.42 18.83
CA THR A 296 -6.56 24.03 19.11
C THR A 296 -6.99 23.32 17.83
N SER A 297 -6.48 22.12 17.63
CA SER A 297 -6.81 21.17 16.54
C SER A 297 -8.32 20.90 16.38
N GLN A 298 -9.15 21.37 17.30
CA GLN A 298 -10.61 21.29 17.25
C GLN A 298 -11.26 22.38 16.39
N GLU A 299 -10.62 23.51 16.14
CA GLU A 299 -11.17 24.57 15.29
C GLU A 299 -10.93 24.31 13.80
N LEU A 300 -9.80 23.76 13.42
CA LEU A 300 -9.54 23.31 12.04
C LEU A 300 -10.47 22.19 11.60
N ALA A 301 -10.79 21.27 12.51
CA ALA A 301 -11.77 20.22 12.25
C ALA A 301 -13.23 20.76 12.12
N ARG A 302 -13.52 21.89 12.76
CA ARG A 302 -14.83 22.55 12.64
C ARG A 302 -15.00 23.38 11.38
N GLU A 303 -13.95 23.97 10.86
CA GLU A 303 -14.01 24.71 9.58
C GLU A 303 -14.10 23.80 8.36
N LEU A 304 -13.41 22.65 8.34
CA LEU A 304 -13.54 21.65 7.30
C LEU A 304 -14.93 20.98 7.25
N LEU A 305 -15.70 21.03 8.34
CA LEU A 305 -17.06 20.52 8.42
C LEU A 305 -18.12 21.51 7.92
N LYS A 306 -17.78 22.76 7.68
CA LYS A 306 -18.73 23.81 7.23
C LYS A 306 -18.82 23.95 5.71
N THR A 307 -17.86 23.48 4.97
CA THR A 307 -17.85 23.53 3.50
C THR A 307 -18.19 22.17 2.89
N LYS A 308 -19.42 21.97 2.54
CA LYS A 308 -20.09 20.94 1.72
C LYS A 308 -21.12 20.12 2.50
N ARG A 309 -22.25 20.71 2.79
CA ARG A 309 -23.52 19.98 2.90
C ARG A 309 -24.17 19.94 1.51
N VAL A 310 -23.90 18.89 0.78
CA VAL A 310 -24.77 18.47 -0.33
C VAL A 310 -25.84 17.57 0.28
N ARG A 311 -27.09 17.99 0.20
CA ARG A 311 -28.27 17.19 0.56
C ARG A 311 -28.44 16.10 -0.49
N ILE A 312 -28.20 14.86 -0.13
CA ILE A 312 -28.65 13.70 -0.89
C ILE A 312 -29.91 13.20 -0.20
N ALA A 313 -30.99 13.12 -0.95
CA ALA A 313 -32.27 12.57 -0.50
C ALA A 313 -32.06 11.09 -0.14
N THR A 314 -32.46 10.73 1.08
CA THR A 314 -32.51 9.35 1.55
C THR A 314 -33.74 8.68 0.98
N GLU A 315 -33.55 7.77 0.02
CA GLU A 315 -34.53 6.72 -0.24
C GLU A 315 -34.41 5.65 0.82
N GLU A 316 -35.39 5.47 1.64
CA GLU A 316 -35.53 4.38 2.60
C GLU A 316 -35.72 3.06 1.83
N VAL A 317 -34.68 2.19 1.88
CA VAL A 317 -34.85 0.81 1.47
C VAL A 317 -35.32 0.02 2.69
N ILE A 318 -36.58 -0.37 2.67
CA ILE A 318 -37.16 -1.30 3.64
C ILE A 318 -36.51 -2.67 3.43
N LEU A 319 -35.74 -3.14 4.40
CA LEU A 319 -35.28 -4.51 4.46
C LEU A 319 -36.40 -5.37 5.08
N GLU A 320 -37.04 -6.20 4.28
CA GLU A 320 -37.87 -7.28 4.78
C GLU A 320 -37.00 -8.37 5.41
N ASP A 321 -37.24 -8.60 6.68
CA ASP A 321 -36.59 -9.62 7.51
C ASP A 321 -37.33 -10.96 7.35
N GLU A 322 -36.89 -11.80 6.43
CA GLU A 322 -37.36 -13.18 6.30
C GLU A 322 -36.47 -14.14 7.07
N SER A 323 -36.79 -14.39 8.36
CA SER A 323 -36.49 -15.71 8.96
C SER A 323 -37.13 -15.89 10.35
N LYS A 324 -38.35 -16.41 10.36
CA LYS A 324 -38.87 -17.18 11.53
C LYS A 324 -39.54 -18.45 11.05
N PRO A 325 -39.11 -19.64 11.50
CA PRO A 325 -39.78 -20.88 11.16
C PRO A 325 -41.07 -21.02 11.95
N LYS A 326 -42.20 -21.23 11.25
CA LYS A 326 -43.50 -21.58 11.84
C LYS A 326 -43.43 -22.95 12.50
N LYS A 327 -43.65 -22.98 13.81
CA LYS A 327 -43.97 -24.23 14.55
C LYS A 327 -45.37 -24.71 14.13
N LYS A 328 -45.45 -25.92 13.54
CA LYS A 328 -46.68 -26.68 13.39
C LYS A 328 -47.16 -27.13 14.76
N LYS A 329 -48.37 -26.75 15.15
CA LYS A 329 -49.13 -27.37 16.24
C LYS A 329 -49.75 -28.62 15.66
N GLU A 330 -49.41 -29.80 16.21
CA GLU A 330 -50.18 -31.02 16.05
C GLU A 330 -51.41 -30.97 16.94
N ASP A 331 -52.57 -31.10 16.31
CA ASP A 331 -53.87 -31.21 16.94
C ASP A 331 -54.11 -32.71 17.31
N VAL A 332 -54.22 -32.98 18.61
CA VAL A 332 -54.54 -34.31 19.14
C VAL A 332 -56.06 -34.41 19.14
N GLY A 333 -56.62 -35.01 18.08
CA GLY A 333 -58.01 -35.43 18.02
C GLY A 333 -58.23 -36.72 18.81
N LYS A 334 -58.96 -36.66 19.90
CA LYS A 334 -59.58 -37.80 20.58
C LYS A 334 -60.70 -38.34 19.66
N SER A 335 -60.65 -39.61 19.42
CA SER A 335 -61.82 -40.35 18.93
C SER A 335 -61.93 -41.67 19.75
N ASN A 336 -63.06 -41.78 20.40
CA ASN A 336 -63.57 -42.95 21.13
C ASN A 336 -64.23 -43.96 20.21
N LYS A 337 -64.17 -45.24 20.62
CA LYS A 337 -65.14 -46.38 20.41
C LYS A 337 -65.15 -47.01 19.00
N LYS A 338 -64.90 -48.20 18.86
CA LYS A 338 -65.43 -49.49 19.34
C LYS A 338 -64.44 -50.59 19.06
#